data_020d575f5cdd992c9284cb9f32afe782
#
_entry.id   020d575f5cdd992c9284cb9f32afe782
#
_cell.length_a   1.000
_cell.length_b   1.000
_cell.length_c   1.000
_cell.angle_alpha   90.00
_cell.angle_beta   90.00
_cell.angle_gamma   90.00
#
_symmetry.space_group_name_H-M   'P 1'
#
loop_
_entity.id
_entity.type
_entity.pdbx_description
1 polymer ?
#
loop_
_entity_poly.entity_id
_entity_poly.type
_entity_poly.pdbx_seq_one_letter_code
_entity_poly.pdbx_strand_id
1 'polypeptide(L)'
;MINLNKALLRAKSLSLAVLLLLSTVFSAVSTAQEILHQPWQALLTQHVSPINDGHSSQVNYAGMKTDHVKLTAYLTALGKIDKQTFEQWPAPKQLSFLINAYNAWTVELILTAYPDIKSIKDLGSFFSSPWSKKFIPLLGETRSLDNIEHELIRGDNKYADPRIHFAVNCASIGCPALREEAYSADKLEQQLSEQTIRFLTDKNRNRFTEDAMELSAIFKWYGDDFTQGFRGSNSLSAFVLLYREALNLTPAQQAGLKSEDMATSFLNYDWALNAAR
;
A
#
# COMPACT_ATOMS: atom_id res chain seq x y z
N MET A 1 13.93 60.89 -4.90
CA MET A 1 14.37 59.70 -4.12
C MET A 1 13.28 59.07 -3.20
N ILE A 2 12.00 59.44 -3.33
CA ILE A 2 10.94 58.98 -2.39
C ILE A 2 10.07 57.83 -2.98
N ASN A 3 10.18 57.51 -4.26
CA ASN A 3 9.29 56.53 -4.90
C ASN A 3 9.82 55.08 -4.98
N LEU A 4 11.08 54.83 -4.73
CA LEU A 4 11.64 53.46 -4.81
C LEU A 4 11.29 52.60 -3.57
N ASN A 5 11.22 53.20 -2.39
CA ASN A 5 10.92 52.49 -1.15
C ASN A 5 9.45 52.01 -1.04
N LYS A 6 8.48 52.75 -1.66
CA LYS A 6 7.08 52.33 -1.67
C LYS A 6 6.80 51.18 -2.62
N ALA A 7 7.56 51.07 -3.72
CA ALA A 7 7.45 49.94 -4.65
C ALA A 7 8.05 48.64 -4.07
N LEU A 8 9.18 48.73 -3.34
CA LEU A 8 9.78 47.58 -2.66
C LEU A 8 8.92 47.05 -1.47
N LEU A 9 8.26 47.93 -0.74
CA LEU A 9 7.34 47.50 0.34
C LEU A 9 6.08 46.81 -0.20
N ARG A 10 5.53 47.29 -1.34
CA ARG A 10 4.38 46.64 -1.98
C ARG A 10 4.74 45.27 -2.60
N ALA A 11 5.92 45.13 -3.19
CA ALA A 11 6.39 43.86 -3.73
C ALA A 11 6.61 42.80 -2.61
N LYS A 12 7.18 43.23 -1.46
CA LYS A 12 7.36 42.33 -0.30
C LYS A 12 6.06 41.89 0.36
N SER A 13 5.05 42.76 0.42
CA SER A 13 3.73 42.44 0.99
C SER A 13 2.94 41.50 0.06
N LEU A 14 3.06 41.65 -1.27
CA LEU A 14 2.40 40.76 -2.22
C LEU A 14 3.02 39.35 -2.19
N SER A 15 4.37 39.23 -2.11
CA SER A 15 5.05 37.96 -2.00
C SER A 15 4.72 37.22 -0.70
N LEU A 16 4.58 37.93 0.41
CA LEU A 16 4.22 37.32 1.70
C LEU A 16 2.76 36.82 1.72
N ALA A 17 1.82 37.58 1.10
CA ALA A 17 0.43 37.21 0.98
C ALA A 17 0.23 35.96 0.07
N VAL A 18 0.98 35.86 -1.02
CA VAL A 18 0.96 34.68 -1.90
C VAL A 18 1.55 33.44 -1.21
N LEU A 19 2.63 33.58 -0.42
CA LEU A 19 3.18 32.48 0.37
C LEU A 19 2.19 32.01 1.46
N LEU A 20 1.50 32.90 2.13
CA LEU A 20 0.50 32.56 3.15
C LEU A 20 -0.73 31.88 2.54
N LEU A 21 -1.19 32.30 1.37
CA LEU A 21 -2.30 31.66 0.65
C LEU A 21 -1.93 30.26 0.16
N LEU A 22 -0.71 30.05 -0.33
CA LEU A 22 -0.22 28.73 -0.73
C LEU A 22 -0.09 27.77 0.46
N SER A 23 0.36 28.25 1.62
CA SER A 23 0.48 27.41 2.83
C SER A 23 -0.87 27.01 3.42
N THR A 24 -1.89 27.88 3.35
CA THR A 24 -3.25 27.55 3.84
C THR A 24 -3.98 26.56 2.93
N VAL A 25 -3.78 26.62 1.62
CA VAL A 25 -4.37 25.66 0.68
C VAL A 25 -3.74 24.27 0.85
N PHE A 26 -2.44 24.19 1.08
CA PHE A 26 -1.75 22.92 1.31
C PHE A 26 -2.20 22.23 2.61
N SER A 27 -2.38 23.00 3.69
CA SER A 27 -2.92 22.51 4.97
C SER A 27 -4.37 22.01 4.87
N ALA A 28 -5.22 22.72 4.11
CA ALA A 28 -6.62 22.34 3.95
C ALA A 28 -6.79 21.07 3.11
N VAL A 29 -5.92 20.82 2.15
CA VAL A 29 -5.94 19.61 1.31
C VAL A 29 -5.46 18.39 2.10
N SER A 30 -4.47 18.54 2.97
CA SER A 30 -3.99 17.46 3.85
C SER A 30 -5.08 17.03 4.85
N THR A 31 -5.73 17.99 5.50
CA THR A 31 -6.83 17.72 6.45
C THR A 31 -8.05 17.04 5.80
N ALA A 32 -8.39 17.39 4.58
CA ALA A 32 -9.55 16.79 3.89
C ALA A 32 -9.34 15.31 3.55
N GLN A 33 -8.10 14.90 3.21
CA GLN A 33 -7.78 13.49 2.96
C GLN A 33 -7.73 12.69 4.26
N GLU A 34 -7.15 13.25 5.29
CA GLU A 34 -7.12 12.65 6.62
C GLU A 34 -8.55 12.38 7.12
N ILE A 35 -9.46 13.32 6.92
CA ILE A 35 -10.88 13.16 7.21
C ILE A 35 -11.51 12.04 6.37
N LEU A 36 -11.19 11.93 5.07
CA LEU A 36 -11.75 10.90 4.20
C LEU A 36 -11.44 9.49 4.71
N HIS A 37 -10.20 9.26 5.17
CA HIS A 37 -9.75 7.92 5.58
C HIS A 37 -9.96 7.62 7.09
N GLN A 38 -10.43 8.57 7.89
CA GLN A 38 -10.71 8.36 9.33
C GLN A 38 -11.66 7.17 9.62
N PRO A 39 -12.78 6.97 8.88
CA PRO A 39 -13.62 5.80 9.13
C PRO A 39 -12.89 4.48 8.86
N TRP A 40 -12.03 4.41 7.84
CA TRP A 40 -11.20 3.25 7.55
C TRP A 40 -10.13 3.05 8.61
N GLN A 41 -9.47 4.11 9.03
CA GLN A 41 -8.53 4.10 10.16
C GLN A 41 -9.18 3.51 11.42
N ALA A 42 -10.39 3.93 11.75
CA ALA A 42 -11.10 3.41 12.93
C ALA A 42 -11.40 1.91 12.82
N LEU A 43 -11.82 1.44 11.64
CA LEU A 43 -12.07 0.02 11.38
C LEU A 43 -10.77 -0.80 11.46
N LEU A 44 -9.67 -0.32 10.88
CA LEU A 44 -8.38 -0.98 10.96
C LEU A 44 -7.91 -1.11 12.40
N THR A 45 -7.94 -0.02 13.18
CA THR A 45 -7.53 -0.02 14.59
C THR A 45 -8.37 -0.98 15.44
N GLN A 46 -9.65 -1.12 15.15
CA GLN A 46 -10.57 -1.95 15.91
C GLN A 46 -10.48 -3.44 15.54
N HIS A 47 -10.22 -3.76 14.28
CA HIS A 47 -10.42 -5.11 13.74
C HIS A 47 -9.18 -5.76 13.14
N VAL A 48 -8.05 -5.05 13.07
CA VAL A 48 -6.78 -5.62 12.60
C VAL A 48 -5.81 -5.71 13.79
N SER A 49 -5.25 -6.88 13.99
CA SER A 49 -4.31 -7.11 15.09
C SER A 49 -2.98 -7.66 14.55
N PRO A 50 -1.84 -7.13 15.00
CA PRO A 50 -0.54 -7.68 14.67
C PRO A 50 -0.36 -9.06 15.30
N ILE A 51 0.33 -9.94 14.58
CA ILE A 51 0.74 -11.28 15.03
C ILE A 51 2.19 -11.53 14.61
N ASN A 52 2.79 -12.63 15.07
CA ASN A 52 4.17 -13.00 14.75
C ASN A 52 5.16 -11.86 15.02
N ASP A 53 5.19 -11.38 16.26
CA ASP A 53 6.04 -10.25 16.70
C ASP A 53 5.87 -8.98 15.85
N GLY A 54 4.66 -8.77 15.33
CA GLY A 54 4.31 -7.62 14.50
C GLY A 54 4.57 -7.81 12.99
N HIS A 55 5.18 -8.91 12.56
CA HIS A 55 5.51 -9.10 11.14
C HIS A 55 4.28 -9.38 10.24
N SER A 56 3.23 -9.94 10.81
CA SER A 56 1.97 -10.26 10.13
C SER A 56 0.79 -9.59 10.82
N SER A 57 -0.39 -9.69 10.21
CA SER A 57 -1.64 -9.28 10.83
C SER A 57 -2.74 -10.31 10.59
N GLN A 58 -3.71 -10.33 11.48
CA GLN A 58 -4.98 -11.04 11.33
C GLN A 58 -6.14 -10.04 11.37
N VAL A 59 -7.25 -10.39 10.71
CA VAL A 59 -8.44 -9.55 10.60
C VAL A 59 -9.61 -10.20 11.33
N ASN A 60 -10.25 -9.48 12.23
CA ASN A 60 -11.52 -9.87 12.83
C ASN A 60 -12.66 -9.59 11.86
N TYR A 61 -12.86 -10.49 10.88
CA TYR A 61 -13.93 -10.34 9.89
C TYR A 61 -15.35 -10.40 10.50
N ALA A 62 -15.54 -11.10 11.63
CA ALA A 62 -16.81 -11.07 12.34
C ALA A 62 -17.12 -9.68 12.89
N GLY A 63 -16.13 -9.01 13.48
CA GLY A 63 -16.24 -7.63 13.93
C GLY A 63 -16.42 -6.65 12.77
N MET A 64 -15.65 -6.80 11.68
CA MET A 64 -15.86 -6.02 10.44
C MET A 64 -17.28 -6.16 9.91
N LYS A 65 -17.86 -7.39 9.94
CA LYS A 65 -19.24 -7.66 9.52
C LYS A 65 -20.26 -6.97 10.43
N THR A 66 -20.00 -6.91 11.72
CA THR A 66 -20.84 -6.16 12.67
C THR A 66 -20.82 -4.66 12.38
N ASP A 67 -19.64 -4.13 12.02
CA ASP A 67 -19.44 -2.71 11.67
C ASP A 67 -19.62 -2.42 10.16
N HIS A 68 -20.25 -3.34 9.39
CA HIS A 68 -20.36 -3.24 7.92
C HIS A 68 -20.99 -1.92 7.44
N VAL A 69 -21.92 -1.34 8.20
CA VAL A 69 -22.50 -0.03 7.88
C VAL A 69 -21.42 1.07 7.81
N LYS A 70 -20.43 1.03 8.71
CA LYS A 70 -19.31 1.98 8.70
C LYS A 70 -18.40 1.75 7.49
N LEU A 71 -18.10 0.48 7.16
CA LEU A 71 -17.34 0.12 5.98
C LEU A 71 -18.05 0.58 4.70
N THR A 72 -19.33 0.28 4.55
CA THR A 72 -20.15 0.68 3.38
C THR A 72 -20.20 2.22 3.22
N ALA A 73 -20.33 2.95 4.33
CA ALA A 73 -20.28 4.42 4.29
C ALA A 73 -18.93 4.94 3.79
N TYR A 74 -17.83 4.35 4.23
CA TYR A 74 -16.49 4.68 3.75
C TYR A 74 -16.31 4.35 2.25
N LEU A 75 -16.70 3.15 1.82
CA LEU A 75 -16.62 2.73 0.41
C LEU A 75 -17.47 3.64 -0.50
N THR A 76 -18.64 4.05 -0.01
CA THR A 76 -19.50 5.03 -0.70
C THR A 76 -18.81 6.38 -0.82
N ALA A 77 -18.09 6.83 0.21
CA ALA A 77 -17.33 8.09 0.16
C ALA A 77 -16.18 8.02 -0.85
N LEU A 78 -15.46 6.89 -0.94
CA LEU A 78 -14.45 6.67 -1.97
C LEU A 78 -15.04 6.75 -3.39
N GLY A 79 -16.21 6.13 -3.60
CA GLY A 79 -16.90 6.12 -4.90
C GLY A 79 -17.38 7.49 -5.39
N LYS A 80 -17.51 8.48 -4.49
CA LYS A 80 -17.87 9.86 -4.83
C LYS A 80 -16.72 10.68 -5.40
N ILE A 81 -15.48 10.21 -5.26
CA ILE A 81 -14.31 10.89 -5.84
C ILE A 81 -14.30 10.60 -7.33
N ASP A 82 -14.49 11.64 -8.14
CA ASP A 82 -14.41 11.53 -9.60
C ASP A 82 -12.93 11.52 -10.09
N LYS A 83 -12.75 11.07 -11.33
CA LYS A 83 -11.44 10.97 -11.95
C LYS A 83 -10.73 12.33 -12.06
N GLN A 84 -11.46 13.39 -12.40
CA GLN A 84 -10.88 14.73 -12.57
C GLN A 84 -10.33 15.26 -11.24
N THR A 85 -11.08 15.12 -10.15
CA THR A 85 -10.63 15.47 -8.80
C THR A 85 -9.40 14.65 -8.38
N PHE A 86 -9.41 13.33 -8.61
CA PHE A 86 -8.30 12.45 -8.30
C PHE A 86 -7.01 12.83 -9.05
N GLU A 87 -7.10 13.12 -10.34
CA GLU A 87 -5.96 13.48 -11.19
C GLU A 87 -5.28 14.80 -10.78
N GLN A 88 -5.99 15.68 -10.11
CA GLN A 88 -5.44 16.93 -9.57
C GLN A 88 -4.64 16.74 -8.27
N TRP A 89 -4.72 15.57 -7.65
CA TRP A 89 -3.99 15.32 -6.41
C TRP A 89 -2.51 15.05 -6.66
N PRO A 90 -1.63 15.40 -5.70
CA PRO A 90 -0.23 14.96 -5.73
C PRO A 90 -0.11 13.43 -5.72
N ALA A 91 0.93 12.89 -6.35
CA ALA A 91 1.14 11.44 -6.46
C ALA A 91 1.07 10.68 -5.11
N PRO A 92 1.64 11.16 -3.99
CA PRO A 92 1.49 10.47 -2.70
C PRO A 92 0.04 10.38 -2.23
N LYS A 93 -0.78 11.40 -2.50
CA LYS A 93 -2.20 11.40 -2.16
C LYS A 93 -2.99 10.41 -3.03
N GLN A 94 -2.68 10.36 -4.33
CA GLN A 94 -3.29 9.42 -5.23
C GLN A 94 -2.96 7.96 -4.82
N LEU A 95 -1.68 7.68 -4.55
CA LEU A 95 -1.25 6.33 -4.22
C LEU A 95 -1.82 5.86 -2.87
N SER A 96 -1.79 6.69 -1.83
CA SER A 96 -2.40 6.35 -0.53
C SER A 96 -3.92 6.09 -0.65
N PHE A 97 -4.63 6.87 -1.47
CA PHE A 97 -6.05 6.65 -1.76
C PHE A 97 -6.29 5.30 -2.43
N LEU A 98 -5.49 4.94 -3.45
CA LEU A 98 -5.65 3.68 -4.18
C LEU A 98 -5.33 2.47 -3.31
N ILE A 99 -4.28 2.53 -2.47
CA ILE A 99 -3.94 1.46 -1.53
C ILE A 99 -5.08 1.26 -0.51
N ASN A 100 -5.59 2.34 0.08
CA ASN A 100 -6.71 2.25 1.02
C ASN A 100 -7.98 1.71 0.33
N ALA A 101 -8.27 2.14 -0.89
CA ALA A 101 -9.41 1.64 -1.66
C ALA A 101 -9.26 0.13 -1.94
N TYR A 102 -8.11 -0.33 -2.43
CA TYR A 102 -7.85 -1.75 -2.66
C TYR A 102 -8.08 -2.57 -1.39
N ASN A 103 -7.47 -2.16 -0.28
CA ASN A 103 -7.56 -2.89 0.98
C ASN A 103 -9.00 -2.94 1.54
N ALA A 104 -9.71 -1.83 1.51
CA ALA A 104 -11.08 -1.78 2.00
C ALA A 104 -12.05 -2.59 1.12
N TRP A 105 -11.90 -2.54 -0.20
CA TRP A 105 -12.70 -3.33 -1.12
C TRP A 105 -12.35 -4.82 -1.09
N THR A 106 -11.11 -5.17 -0.74
CA THR A 106 -10.73 -6.57 -0.47
C THR A 106 -11.47 -7.09 0.78
N VAL A 107 -11.51 -6.30 1.86
CA VAL A 107 -12.30 -6.66 3.05
C VAL A 107 -13.78 -6.81 2.70
N GLU A 108 -14.36 -5.86 1.97
CA GLU A 108 -15.77 -5.94 1.51
C GLU A 108 -16.01 -7.21 0.72
N LEU A 109 -15.12 -7.57 -0.21
CA LEU A 109 -15.25 -8.80 -1.00
C LEU A 109 -15.29 -10.05 -0.11
N ILE A 110 -14.43 -10.13 0.91
CA ILE A 110 -14.45 -11.23 1.89
C ILE A 110 -15.77 -11.28 2.65
N LEU A 111 -16.28 -10.12 3.09
CA LEU A 111 -17.52 -10.05 3.88
C LEU A 111 -18.75 -10.53 3.10
N THR A 112 -18.71 -10.53 1.76
CA THR A 112 -19.83 -11.06 0.94
C THR A 112 -20.10 -12.55 1.17
N ALA A 113 -19.11 -13.33 1.62
CA ALA A 113 -19.23 -14.77 1.86
C ALA A 113 -18.79 -15.20 3.26
N TYR A 114 -18.27 -14.30 4.09
CA TYR A 114 -17.91 -14.64 5.48
C TYR A 114 -19.17 -14.96 6.31
N PRO A 115 -19.21 -16.05 7.14
CA PRO A 115 -18.07 -16.87 7.56
C PRO A 115 -17.78 -18.11 6.68
N ASP A 116 -18.54 -18.35 5.61
CA ASP A 116 -18.52 -19.59 4.83
C ASP A 116 -17.36 -19.64 3.80
N ILE A 117 -16.24 -18.93 4.09
CA ILE A 117 -15.09 -18.80 3.21
C ILE A 117 -13.79 -19.14 3.96
N LYS A 118 -12.90 -19.89 3.33
CA LYS A 118 -11.56 -20.24 3.86
C LYS A 118 -10.41 -19.58 3.12
N SER A 119 -10.68 -19.06 1.95
CA SER A 119 -9.71 -18.36 1.09
C SER A 119 -10.44 -17.37 0.19
N ILE A 120 -9.82 -16.26 -0.14
CA ILE A 120 -10.35 -15.34 -1.16
C ILE A 120 -10.58 -16.05 -2.50
N LYS A 121 -9.81 -17.11 -2.79
CA LYS A 121 -9.96 -17.93 -4.00
C LYS A 121 -11.33 -18.61 -4.09
N ASP A 122 -11.97 -18.87 -2.97
CA ASP A 122 -13.29 -19.50 -2.93
C ASP A 122 -14.39 -18.59 -3.54
N LEU A 123 -14.11 -17.29 -3.69
CA LEU A 123 -15.00 -16.31 -4.35
C LEU A 123 -14.87 -16.28 -5.87
N GLY A 124 -13.91 -17.01 -6.40
CA GLY A 124 -13.71 -17.20 -7.84
C GLY A 124 -14.49 -18.40 -8.38
N SER A 125 -14.29 -18.66 -9.66
CA SER A 125 -14.78 -19.86 -10.34
C SER A 125 -13.66 -20.44 -11.20
N PHE A 126 -13.94 -21.59 -11.85
CA PHE A 126 -12.98 -22.18 -12.79
C PHE A 126 -12.57 -21.22 -13.93
N PHE A 127 -13.46 -20.27 -14.27
CA PHE A 127 -13.26 -19.33 -15.39
C PHE A 127 -13.00 -17.88 -14.98
N SER A 128 -13.06 -17.55 -13.69
CA SER A 128 -12.92 -16.17 -13.24
C SER A 128 -12.17 -16.06 -11.90
N SER A 129 -11.17 -15.21 -11.87
CA SER A 129 -10.47 -14.81 -10.65
C SER A 129 -11.38 -13.91 -9.79
N PRO A 130 -11.40 -14.05 -8.45
CA PRO A 130 -12.12 -13.11 -7.59
C PRO A 130 -11.62 -11.66 -7.75
N TRP A 131 -10.34 -11.47 -8.07
CA TRP A 131 -9.76 -10.14 -8.27
C TRP A 131 -10.21 -9.46 -9.55
N SER A 132 -10.59 -10.23 -10.61
CA SER A 132 -11.09 -9.68 -11.86
C SER A 132 -12.57 -9.30 -11.85
N LYS A 133 -13.32 -9.63 -10.77
CA LYS A 133 -14.73 -9.29 -10.63
C LYS A 133 -14.93 -7.78 -10.56
N LYS A 134 -15.73 -7.24 -11.50
CA LYS A 134 -16.09 -5.82 -11.53
C LYS A 134 -17.27 -5.56 -10.57
N PHE A 135 -17.01 -4.90 -9.45
CA PHE A 135 -18.00 -4.55 -8.44
C PHE A 135 -17.68 -3.27 -7.66
N ILE A 136 -16.57 -2.61 -7.96
CA ILE A 136 -15.99 -1.50 -7.22
C ILE A 136 -16.33 -0.18 -7.92
N PRO A 137 -17.28 0.64 -7.44
CA PRO A 137 -17.45 1.99 -7.96
C PRO A 137 -16.28 2.88 -7.50
N LEU A 138 -15.41 3.26 -8.42
CA LEU A 138 -14.22 4.08 -8.13
C LEU A 138 -13.86 4.95 -9.32
N LEU A 139 -13.64 6.24 -9.10
CA LEU A 139 -13.22 7.22 -10.11
C LEU A 139 -14.16 7.26 -11.34
N GLY A 140 -15.47 7.15 -11.09
CA GLY A 140 -16.50 7.25 -12.13
C GLY A 140 -16.74 5.97 -12.93
N GLU A 141 -16.07 4.87 -12.62
CA GLU A 141 -16.21 3.59 -13.32
C GLU A 141 -16.47 2.42 -12.36
N THR A 142 -16.97 1.30 -12.87
CA THR A 142 -17.02 0.04 -12.11
C THR A 142 -15.76 -0.76 -12.37
N ARG A 143 -14.93 -0.93 -11.35
CA ARG A 143 -13.60 -1.53 -11.40
C ARG A 143 -13.56 -2.89 -10.70
N SER A 144 -12.43 -3.57 -10.86
CA SER A 144 -12.05 -4.78 -10.11
C SER A 144 -10.81 -4.48 -9.26
N LEU A 145 -10.46 -5.40 -8.35
CA LEU A 145 -9.21 -5.32 -7.61
C LEU A 145 -8.00 -5.37 -8.55
N ASP A 146 -8.01 -6.27 -9.55
CA ASP A 146 -6.99 -6.32 -10.61
C ASP A 146 -6.81 -4.98 -11.30
N ASN A 147 -7.92 -4.30 -11.66
CA ASN A 147 -7.84 -2.98 -12.31
C ASN A 147 -7.20 -1.94 -11.39
N ILE A 148 -7.53 -1.93 -10.10
CA ILE A 148 -6.91 -0.99 -9.15
C ILE A 148 -5.41 -1.26 -9.01
N GLU A 149 -5.02 -2.52 -8.84
CA GLU A 149 -3.61 -2.90 -8.65
C GLU A 149 -2.79 -2.75 -9.93
N HIS A 150 -3.25 -3.35 -11.03
CA HIS A 150 -2.43 -3.49 -12.23
C HIS A 150 -2.52 -2.29 -13.18
N GLU A 151 -3.66 -1.59 -13.23
CA GLU A 151 -3.83 -0.45 -14.13
C GLU A 151 -3.65 0.90 -13.40
N LEU A 152 -4.27 1.08 -12.22
CA LEU A 152 -4.24 2.38 -11.54
C LEU A 152 -2.98 2.57 -10.70
N ILE A 153 -2.46 1.53 -10.03
CA ILE A 153 -1.27 1.63 -9.18
C ILE A 153 -0.01 1.35 -10.00
N ARG A 154 0.06 0.20 -10.70
CA ARG A 154 1.25 -0.25 -11.44
C ARG A 154 1.32 0.27 -12.87
N GLY A 155 0.15 0.59 -13.46
CA GLY A 155 0.06 1.00 -14.88
C GLY A 155 0.89 2.25 -15.17
N ASP A 156 1.40 2.32 -16.41
CA ASP A 156 2.19 3.43 -16.97
C ASP A 156 3.40 3.84 -16.11
N ASN A 157 3.80 2.99 -15.17
CA ASN A 157 4.93 3.22 -14.24
C ASN A 157 4.80 4.55 -13.45
N LYS A 158 3.56 5.01 -13.25
CA LYS A 158 3.25 6.33 -12.70
C LYS A 158 3.84 6.56 -11.32
N TYR A 159 3.82 5.56 -10.47
CA TYR A 159 4.36 5.66 -9.11
C TYR A 159 5.74 5.02 -9.00
N ALA A 160 6.09 4.06 -9.87
CA ALA A 160 7.38 3.36 -9.94
C ALA A 160 7.92 2.89 -8.57
N ASP A 161 7.03 2.44 -7.70
CA ASP A 161 7.36 2.04 -6.33
C ASP A 161 6.96 0.58 -6.06
N PRO A 162 7.92 -0.38 -6.06
CA PRO A 162 7.64 -1.79 -5.85
C PRO A 162 7.16 -2.10 -4.43
N ARG A 163 7.29 -1.17 -3.48
CA ARG A 163 6.85 -1.36 -2.09
C ARG A 163 5.33 -1.44 -1.97
N ILE A 164 4.60 -1.07 -3.02
CA ILE A 164 3.14 -1.23 -3.08
C ILE A 164 2.74 -2.69 -2.88
N HIS A 165 3.57 -3.64 -3.31
CA HIS A 165 3.33 -5.08 -3.12
C HIS A 165 3.34 -5.51 -1.66
N PHE A 166 3.84 -4.67 -0.75
CA PHE A 166 3.79 -4.90 0.70
C PHE A 166 2.71 -4.07 1.39
N ALA A 167 2.02 -3.20 0.64
CA ALA A 167 0.97 -2.31 1.13
C ALA A 167 -0.45 -2.78 0.78
N VAL A 168 -0.62 -3.47 -0.36
CA VAL A 168 -1.89 -4.08 -0.75
C VAL A 168 -2.03 -5.47 -0.13
N ASN A 169 -3.21 -5.76 0.43
CA ASN A 169 -3.47 -7.02 1.14
C ASN A 169 -4.58 -7.81 0.44
N CYS A 170 -4.30 -9.04 0.06
CA CYS A 170 -5.22 -9.94 -0.63
C CYS A 170 -5.96 -10.91 0.31
N ALA A 171 -6.10 -10.57 1.58
CA ALA A 171 -6.82 -11.33 2.60
C ALA A 171 -6.30 -12.75 2.87
N SER A 172 -5.06 -13.09 2.53
CA SER A 172 -4.49 -14.41 2.82
C SER A 172 -3.33 -14.35 3.82
N ILE A 173 -3.03 -15.49 4.47
CA ILE A 173 -1.90 -15.60 5.42
C ILE A 173 -0.58 -15.30 4.73
N GLY A 174 -0.41 -15.68 3.46
CA GLY A 174 0.78 -15.39 2.68
C GLY A 174 0.95 -13.91 2.29
N CYS A 175 -0.10 -13.09 2.39
CA CYS A 175 -0.03 -11.65 2.12
C CYS A 175 0.92 -10.92 3.08
N PRO A 176 1.46 -9.77 2.67
CA PRO A 176 1.92 -8.76 3.60
C PRO A 176 0.82 -8.40 4.61
N ALA A 177 1.21 -7.95 5.78
CA ALA A 177 0.23 -7.55 6.79
C ALA A 177 -0.72 -6.47 6.26
N LEU A 178 -2.02 -6.61 6.48
CA LEU A 178 -2.91 -5.46 6.44
C LEU A 178 -2.47 -4.51 7.57
N ARG A 179 -2.08 -3.28 7.20
CA ARG A 179 -1.59 -2.31 8.17
C ARG A 179 -2.75 -1.87 9.07
N GLU A 180 -2.48 -1.72 10.36
CA GLU A 180 -3.43 -1.28 11.38
C GLU A 180 -3.74 0.22 11.28
N GLU A 181 -3.08 0.91 10.33
CA GLU A 181 -3.21 2.34 10.05
C GLU A 181 -3.55 2.55 8.58
N ALA A 182 -4.47 3.48 8.30
CA ALA A 182 -4.74 3.90 6.93
C ALA A 182 -3.53 4.63 6.33
N TYR A 183 -3.27 4.43 5.05
CA TYR A 183 -2.22 5.16 4.34
C TYR A 183 -2.62 6.62 4.17
N SER A 184 -1.67 7.53 4.39
CA SER A 184 -1.85 8.96 4.23
C SER A 184 -0.74 9.59 3.40
N ALA A 185 -1.02 10.68 2.71
CA ALA A 185 -0.07 11.30 1.78
C ALA A 185 1.21 11.80 2.46
N ASP A 186 1.06 12.33 3.66
CA ASP A 186 2.14 12.90 4.48
C ASP A 186 3.06 11.83 5.10
N LYS A 187 2.54 10.62 5.34
CA LYS A 187 3.28 9.49 5.93
C LYS A 187 3.60 8.39 4.91
N LEU A 188 3.19 8.51 3.66
CA LEU A 188 3.25 7.41 2.68
C LEU A 188 4.65 6.81 2.56
N GLU A 189 5.67 7.63 2.45
CA GLU A 189 7.07 7.18 2.35
C GLU A 189 7.51 6.36 3.56
N GLN A 190 7.17 6.83 4.76
CA GLN A 190 7.44 6.11 6.01
C GLN A 190 6.64 4.81 6.07
N GLN A 191 5.33 4.85 5.78
CA GLN A 191 4.44 3.70 5.84
C GLN A 191 4.87 2.60 4.87
N LEU A 192 5.26 2.95 3.64
CA LEU A 192 5.77 2.00 2.65
C LEU A 192 7.12 1.39 3.08
N SER A 193 8.02 2.20 3.65
CA SER A 193 9.29 1.70 4.18
C SER A 193 9.09 0.74 5.36
N GLU A 194 8.23 1.08 6.31
CA GLU A 194 7.91 0.23 7.46
C GLU A 194 7.27 -1.09 7.03
N GLN A 195 6.31 -1.06 6.10
CA GLN A 195 5.67 -2.28 5.58
C GLN A 195 6.65 -3.18 4.82
N THR A 196 7.60 -2.58 4.09
CA THR A 196 8.65 -3.34 3.40
C THR A 196 9.55 -4.04 4.41
N ILE A 197 10.02 -3.32 5.44
CA ILE A 197 10.84 -3.91 6.50
C ILE A 197 10.08 -5.00 7.23
N ARG A 198 8.83 -4.73 7.62
CA ARG A 198 7.93 -5.67 8.27
C ARG A 198 7.81 -6.98 7.49
N PHE A 199 7.62 -6.88 6.17
CA PHE A 199 7.48 -8.05 5.30
C PHE A 199 8.80 -8.78 5.09
N LEU A 200 9.89 -8.08 4.79
CA LEU A 200 11.18 -8.68 4.52
C LEU A 200 11.77 -9.40 5.74
N THR A 201 11.52 -8.88 6.95
CA THR A 201 12.02 -9.47 8.21
C THR A 201 11.18 -10.64 8.72
N ASP A 202 10.02 -10.91 8.12
CA ASP A 202 9.20 -12.10 8.45
C ASP A 202 9.84 -13.38 7.94
N LYS A 203 10.42 -14.14 8.87
CA LYS A 203 11.11 -15.41 8.58
C LYS A 203 10.19 -16.52 8.08
N ASN A 204 8.87 -16.36 8.19
CA ASN A 204 7.92 -17.29 7.59
C ASN A 204 7.77 -17.06 6.08
N ARG A 205 8.15 -15.87 5.59
CA ARG A 205 8.01 -15.44 4.20
C ARG A 205 9.33 -15.18 3.50
N ASN A 206 10.39 -14.83 4.24
CA ASN A 206 11.70 -14.50 3.67
C ASN A 206 12.81 -15.01 4.59
N ARG A 207 13.76 -15.75 4.05
CA ARG A 207 14.88 -16.33 4.80
C ARG A 207 16.18 -16.08 4.06
N PHE A 208 17.22 -15.81 4.82
CA PHE A 208 18.57 -15.57 4.29
C PHE A 208 19.53 -16.53 4.99
N THR A 209 20.17 -17.41 4.22
CA THR A 209 21.29 -18.22 4.66
C THR A 209 22.61 -17.58 4.21
N GLU A 210 23.75 -18.26 4.37
CA GLU A 210 25.05 -17.74 3.94
C GLU A 210 25.14 -17.59 2.41
N ASP A 211 24.52 -18.52 1.68
CA ASP A 211 24.64 -18.71 0.24
C ASP A 211 23.31 -18.63 -0.53
N ALA A 212 22.17 -18.47 0.17
CA ALA A 212 20.87 -18.48 -0.46
C ALA A 212 19.88 -17.48 0.17
N MET A 213 18.93 -17.01 -0.65
CA MET A 213 17.73 -16.32 -0.22
C MET A 213 16.48 -17.11 -0.65
N GLU A 214 15.63 -17.42 0.32
CA GLU A 214 14.31 -18.02 0.09
C GLU A 214 13.28 -16.93 0.31
N LEU A 215 12.64 -16.47 -0.74
CA LEU A 215 11.76 -15.31 -0.72
C LEU A 215 10.30 -15.70 -0.91
N SER A 216 9.39 -14.85 -0.50
CA SER A 216 7.97 -14.99 -0.79
C SER A 216 7.70 -15.10 -2.29
N ALA A 217 6.69 -15.87 -2.67
CA ALA A 217 6.21 -15.97 -4.05
C ALA A 217 5.83 -14.60 -4.68
N ILE A 218 5.57 -13.57 -3.88
CA ILE A 218 5.34 -12.19 -4.36
C ILE A 218 6.51 -11.72 -5.23
N PHE A 219 7.74 -12.00 -4.83
CA PHE A 219 8.92 -11.63 -5.61
C PHE A 219 9.05 -12.41 -6.93
N LYS A 220 8.45 -13.61 -7.02
CA LYS A 220 8.35 -14.36 -8.27
C LYS A 220 7.28 -13.77 -9.20
N TRP A 221 6.14 -13.39 -8.64
CA TRP A 221 5.00 -12.91 -9.44
C TRP A 221 5.22 -11.49 -9.97
N TYR A 222 5.89 -10.66 -9.19
CA TYR A 222 6.10 -9.24 -9.47
C TYR A 222 7.59 -8.87 -9.63
N GLY A 223 8.42 -9.85 -9.99
CA GLY A 223 9.88 -9.70 -10.06
C GLY A 223 10.33 -8.48 -10.86
N ASP A 224 9.67 -8.22 -11.97
CA ASP A 224 9.99 -7.09 -12.85
C ASP A 224 9.88 -5.74 -12.14
N ASP A 225 8.88 -5.54 -11.27
CA ASP A 225 8.69 -4.28 -10.54
C ASP A 225 9.86 -3.97 -9.60
N PHE A 226 10.52 -5.00 -9.05
CA PHE A 226 11.66 -4.85 -8.15
C PHE A 226 12.99 -4.58 -8.87
N THR A 227 13.02 -4.69 -10.21
CA THR A 227 14.23 -4.55 -11.03
C THR A 227 14.24 -3.31 -11.92
N GLN A 228 13.24 -2.43 -11.79
CA GLN A 228 13.04 -1.24 -12.63
C GLN A 228 13.75 0.03 -12.12
N GLY A 229 14.80 -0.10 -11.31
CA GLY A 229 15.63 1.03 -10.89
C GLY A 229 15.15 1.76 -9.63
N PHE A 230 14.21 1.19 -8.86
CA PHE A 230 13.80 1.79 -7.59
C PHE A 230 15.01 2.02 -6.68
N ARG A 231 15.28 3.29 -6.33
CA ARG A 231 16.46 3.71 -5.54
C ARG A 231 17.79 3.13 -6.07
N GLY A 232 17.88 2.96 -7.38
CA GLY A 232 19.07 2.43 -8.06
C GLY A 232 19.16 0.90 -8.09
N SER A 233 18.15 0.17 -7.61
CA SER A 233 18.13 -1.30 -7.68
C SER A 233 17.65 -1.77 -9.06
N ASN A 234 18.51 -2.53 -9.75
CA ASN A 234 18.23 -3.10 -11.06
C ASN A 234 18.19 -4.65 -11.02
N SER A 235 18.21 -5.23 -9.84
CA SER A 235 18.04 -6.66 -9.60
C SER A 235 17.34 -6.89 -8.27
N LEU A 236 16.80 -8.10 -8.06
CA LEU A 236 16.17 -8.47 -6.80
C LEU A 236 17.18 -8.44 -5.64
N SER A 237 18.41 -8.90 -5.87
CA SER A 237 19.50 -8.80 -4.90
C SER A 237 19.80 -7.36 -4.52
N ALA A 238 19.85 -6.45 -5.50
CA ALA A 238 20.05 -5.02 -5.26
C ALA A 238 18.89 -4.40 -4.46
N PHE A 239 17.64 -4.81 -4.74
CA PHE A 239 16.49 -4.38 -3.95
C PHE A 239 16.60 -4.84 -2.49
N VAL A 240 16.93 -6.11 -2.24
CA VAL A 240 17.11 -6.66 -0.88
C VAL A 240 18.23 -5.92 -0.14
N LEU A 241 19.33 -5.58 -0.82
CA LEU A 241 20.44 -4.82 -0.24
C LEU A 241 20.06 -3.42 0.26
N LEU A 242 19.00 -2.79 -0.27
CA LEU A 242 18.49 -1.52 0.28
C LEU A 242 18.08 -1.66 1.75
N TYR A 243 17.72 -2.87 2.18
CA TYR A 243 17.22 -3.19 3.52
C TYR A 243 18.19 -4.02 4.36
N ARG A 244 19.48 -4.10 3.96
CA ARG A 244 20.52 -4.93 4.60
C ARG A 244 20.63 -4.74 6.11
N GLU A 245 20.44 -3.51 6.60
CA GLU A 245 20.52 -3.20 8.04
C GLU A 245 19.31 -3.76 8.81
N ALA A 246 18.10 -3.56 8.30
CA ALA A 246 16.88 -4.09 8.89
C ALA A 246 16.85 -5.63 8.89
N LEU A 247 17.45 -6.23 7.86
CA LEU A 247 17.59 -7.69 7.73
C LEU A 247 18.75 -8.27 8.54
N ASN A 248 19.59 -7.42 9.15
CA ASN A 248 20.81 -7.81 9.85
C ASN A 248 21.72 -8.72 9.00
N LEU A 249 21.87 -8.42 7.71
CA LEU A 249 22.67 -9.24 6.80
C LEU A 249 24.15 -9.18 7.17
N THR A 250 24.77 -10.35 7.27
CA THR A 250 26.20 -10.49 7.50
C THR A 250 27.02 -9.90 6.35
N PRO A 251 28.30 -9.56 6.53
CA PRO A 251 29.15 -9.12 5.43
C PRO A 251 29.25 -10.15 4.28
N ALA A 252 29.22 -11.44 4.58
CA ALA A 252 29.23 -12.52 3.58
C ALA A 252 27.94 -12.49 2.74
N GLN A 253 26.76 -12.41 3.39
CA GLN A 253 25.47 -12.30 2.70
C GLN A 253 25.40 -11.03 1.83
N GLN A 254 25.88 -9.90 2.35
CA GLN A 254 25.92 -8.66 1.56
C GLN A 254 26.88 -8.77 0.35
N ALA A 255 28.00 -9.47 0.49
CA ALA A 255 28.91 -9.71 -0.62
C ALA A 255 28.24 -10.61 -1.68
N GLY A 256 27.64 -11.74 -1.28
CA GLY A 256 26.93 -12.64 -2.18
C GLY A 256 25.75 -11.98 -2.92
N LEU A 257 25.01 -11.08 -2.25
CA LEU A 257 23.95 -10.30 -2.92
C LEU A 257 24.53 -9.29 -3.92
N LYS A 258 25.67 -8.66 -3.62
CA LYS A 258 26.35 -7.71 -4.54
C LYS A 258 26.92 -8.39 -5.78
N SER A 259 27.45 -9.59 -5.64
CA SER A 259 27.98 -10.37 -6.76
C SER A 259 26.89 -11.13 -7.52
N GLU A 260 25.65 -11.14 -7.00
CA GLU A 260 24.51 -11.91 -7.52
C GLU A 260 24.75 -13.45 -7.51
N ASP A 261 25.69 -13.92 -6.65
CA ASP A 261 26.02 -15.34 -6.53
C ASP A 261 25.08 -16.10 -5.56
N MET A 262 24.23 -15.39 -4.80
CA MET A 262 23.29 -16.04 -3.89
C MET A 262 22.21 -16.79 -4.66
N ALA A 263 22.03 -18.08 -4.35
CA ALA A 263 20.92 -18.86 -4.88
C ALA A 263 19.58 -18.23 -4.45
N THR A 264 18.65 -18.09 -5.39
CA THR A 264 17.32 -17.55 -5.12
C THR A 264 16.26 -18.61 -5.32
N SER A 265 15.43 -18.83 -4.32
CA SER A 265 14.25 -19.69 -4.40
C SER A 265 13.01 -18.99 -3.85
N PHE A 266 11.82 -19.54 -4.14
CA PHE A 266 10.57 -18.94 -3.72
C PHE A 266 9.75 -19.90 -2.87
N LEU A 267 9.31 -19.42 -1.72
CA LEU A 267 8.50 -20.17 -0.76
C LEU A 267 7.09 -20.38 -1.28
N ASN A 268 6.44 -21.44 -0.82
CA ASN A 268 5.03 -21.66 -1.07
C ASN A 268 4.18 -20.54 -0.43
N TYR A 269 3.14 -20.14 -1.13
CA TYR A 269 2.24 -19.09 -0.67
C TYR A 269 1.01 -19.69 0.02
N ASP A 270 0.75 -19.24 1.23
CA ASP A 270 -0.42 -19.68 2.01
C ASP A 270 -1.65 -18.83 1.64
N TRP A 271 -2.60 -19.46 0.95
CA TRP A 271 -3.84 -18.85 0.51
C TRP A 271 -4.99 -18.92 1.54
N ALA A 272 -4.75 -19.53 2.71
CA ALA A 272 -5.76 -19.53 3.77
C ALA A 272 -6.08 -18.09 4.21
N LEU A 273 -7.36 -17.86 4.57
CA LEU A 273 -7.82 -16.53 4.99
C LEU A 273 -7.07 -16.07 6.25
N ASN A 274 -6.63 -14.82 6.27
CA ASN A 274 -5.94 -14.19 7.41
C ASN A 274 -6.92 -13.78 8.54
N ALA A 275 -7.95 -14.58 8.77
CA ALA A 275 -8.96 -14.33 9.80
C ALA A 275 -8.40 -14.51 11.22
N ALA A 276 -8.79 -13.62 12.13
CA ALA A 276 -8.60 -13.82 13.56
C ALA A 276 -9.36 -15.08 14.01
N ARG A 277 -8.70 -15.89 14.85
CA ARG A 277 -9.28 -17.12 15.42
C ARG A 277 -10.09 -16.83 16.67
#